data_ff75422f3621dbd1c4ff5f51d462ccb2
#
_entry.id   ff75422f3621dbd1c4ff5f51d462ccb2
#
_cell.length_a   1.000
_cell.length_b   1.000
_cell.length_c   1.000
_cell.angle_alpha   90.00
_cell.angle_beta   90.00
_cell.angle_gamma   90.00
#
_symmetry.space_group_name_H-M   'P 1'
#
loop_
_entity.id
_entity.type
_entity.pdbx_description
1 polymer ?
#
loop_
_entity_poly.entity_id
_entity_poly.type
_entity_poly.pdbx_seq_one_letter_code
_entity_poly.pdbx_strand_id
1 'polypeptide(L)'
;MAKWLDNAIFYQIYPQSFCDTNADGIGDIRGIISKLDYIKETGFNAIWLNPCFESPFGDAGYDVSDYCKVAPRYGTNEDLKELFKELHKRDMHILLDLVPGHTSVEHKWFKGSLKAEKNEFTDRYVWTDNVWEGPEGMNNIRGISERDGCCGVNFFSHQPALNYGYYKITRPWQMSPEDPGPTATLNAMIDIMRFWLSMGCDGFRVDMAASLVKNDEESKGTIALWKKIRKFLDDEFPEAAMVSEWGEPDKSLEGGFHMDFLLHFGPSHYNDLFRCPEPFFSKRGKGNAAEFVKRYVENYEKTGGKGLICIPSSNHDMDRLSRCFDIDELKICFAFLLSMPGAPFIYYGDEIGMKYLVNLKSVEGGYGRTGSRSPMQWDDTANAGFSSASPENLYIQIDPDKNRPTVKNSIENGDSLLNEVKKLIKIRQSLPALQSGGKIDFVFSNENVYPLAYVRSGENEKILVVINPSDKECEFKFDNDEDKVIYQNGNVSLKNGKVISLPQSAAFIKLK
;
A
#
# COMPACT_ATOMS: atom_id res chain seq x y z
N MET A 1 3.55 17.01 -10.23
CA MET A 1 3.78 15.83 -9.36
C MET A 1 4.77 16.27 -8.28
N ALA A 2 4.53 15.92 -7.03
CA ALA A 2 5.46 16.23 -5.94
C ALA A 2 6.85 15.66 -6.26
N LYS A 3 7.89 16.49 -6.22
CA LYS A 3 9.24 16.10 -6.68
C LYS A 3 9.87 14.97 -5.87
N TRP A 4 9.53 14.86 -4.59
CA TRP A 4 10.07 13.82 -3.73
C TRP A 4 9.64 12.41 -4.15
N LEU A 5 8.57 12.27 -4.95
CA LEU A 5 8.12 10.98 -5.50
C LEU A 5 9.09 10.40 -6.55
N ASP A 6 9.95 11.21 -7.15
CA ASP A 6 10.89 10.73 -8.17
C ASP A 6 11.82 9.63 -7.64
N ASN A 7 12.15 9.71 -6.34
CA ASN A 7 13.02 8.74 -5.68
C ASN A 7 12.39 8.13 -4.42
N ALA A 8 11.06 8.14 -4.31
CA ALA A 8 10.35 7.61 -3.15
C ALA A 8 10.44 6.08 -3.09
N ILE A 9 10.73 5.58 -1.90
CA ILE A 9 10.66 4.17 -1.53
C ILE A 9 9.95 4.12 -0.18
N PHE A 10 8.73 3.58 -0.20
CA PHE A 10 7.85 3.59 0.96
C PHE A 10 8.07 2.38 1.86
N TYR A 11 8.01 2.65 3.16
CA TYR A 11 7.91 1.65 4.21
C TYR A 11 6.52 1.73 4.83
N GLN A 12 5.73 0.67 4.68
CA GLN A 12 4.39 0.63 5.27
C GLN A 12 4.47 0.17 6.73
N ILE A 13 3.90 0.94 7.64
CA ILE A 13 3.85 0.65 9.07
C ILE A 13 2.40 0.39 9.51
N TYR A 14 2.19 -0.78 10.12
CA TYR A 14 0.98 -1.10 10.86
C TYR A 14 1.23 -0.75 12.33
N PRO A 15 0.70 0.39 12.84
CA PRO A 15 1.15 0.99 14.10
C PRO A 15 1.04 0.06 15.29
N GLN A 16 -0.07 -0.68 15.41
CA GLN A 16 -0.34 -1.60 16.52
C GLN A 16 0.75 -2.65 16.74
N SER A 17 1.51 -2.98 15.70
CA SER A 17 2.46 -4.09 15.69
C SER A 17 3.89 -3.65 15.40
N PHE A 18 4.21 -2.36 15.44
CA PHE A 18 5.54 -1.89 15.05
C PHE A 18 6.51 -1.80 16.24
N CYS A 19 6.20 -1.00 17.25
CA CYS A 19 7.01 -0.88 18.47
C CYS A 19 6.16 -0.24 19.58
N ASP A 20 6.11 -0.88 20.73
CA ASP A 20 5.40 -0.44 21.94
C ASP A 20 6.39 0.18 22.92
N THR A 21 6.14 1.43 23.33
CA THR A 21 7.01 2.15 24.28
C THR A 21 6.41 2.30 25.66
N ASN A 22 5.10 2.05 25.84
CA ASN A 22 4.38 2.24 27.09
C ASN A 22 4.06 0.93 27.84
N ALA A 23 4.43 -0.22 27.25
CA ALA A 23 4.24 -1.56 27.81
C ALA A 23 2.76 -1.98 27.94
N ASP A 24 1.88 -1.51 27.06
CA ASP A 24 0.49 -1.96 27.01
C ASP A 24 0.25 -3.13 26.03
N GLY A 25 1.28 -3.51 25.26
CA GLY A 25 1.24 -4.59 24.28
C GLY A 25 0.79 -4.14 22.88
N ILE A 26 0.58 -2.86 22.67
CA ILE A 26 0.17 -2.24 21.40
C ILE A 26 1.25 -1.24 20.97
N GLY A 27 1.69 -1.29 19.74
CA GLY A 27 2.64 -0.31 19.19
C GLY A 27 2.06 1.09 19.15
N ASP A 28 2.93 2.09 19.28
CA ASP A 28 2.56 3.50 19.40
C ASP A 28 3.43 4.43 18.53
N ILE A 29 3.03 5.70 18.41
CA ILE A 29 3.73 6.71 17.60
C ILE A 29 5.14 6.97 18.15
N ARG A 30 5.34 6.95 19.46
CA ARG A 30 6.65 7.11 20.08
C ARG A 30 7.58 5.94 19.71
N GLY A 31 7.02 4.74 19.62
CA GLY A 31 7.71 3.56 19.10
C GLY A 31 8.16 3.73 17.65
N ILE A 32 7.30 4.30 16.79
CA ILE A 32 7.69 4.61 15.41
C ILE A 32 8.85 5.63 15.39
N ILE A 33 8.74 6.71 16.16
CA ILE A 33 9.80 7.75 16.27
C ILE A 33 11.13 7.11 16.69
N SER A 34 11.11 6.18 17.66
CA SER A 34 12.31 5.51 18.16
C SER A 34 13.04 4.65 17.13
N LYS A 35 12.37 4.28 16.03
CA LYS A 35 12.88 3.41 14.97
C LYS A 35 13.15 4.12 13.63
N LEU A 36 13.02 5.45 13.58
CA LEU A 36 13.21 6.20 12.33
C LEU A 36 14.63 6.07 11.77
N ASP A 37 15.64 5.97 12.63
CA ASP A 37 17.02 5.79 12.17
C ASP A 37 17.22 4.45 11.46
N TYR A 38 16.63 3.35 11.97
CA TYR A 38 16.60 2.07 11.27
C TYR A 38 15.96 2.18 9.89
N ILE A 39 14.80 2.83 9.80
CA ILE A 39 14.07 3.01 8.53
C ILE A 39 14.94 3.80 7.54
N LYS A 40 15.53 4.91 7.98
CA LYS A 40 16.42 5.75 7.15
C LYS A 40 17.68 5.02 6.72
N GLU A 41 18.35 4.30 7.65
CA GLU A 41 19.57 3.55 7.36
C GLU A 41 19.32 2.33 6.45
N THR A 42 18.11 1.81 6.43
CA THR A 42 17.71 0.79 5.47
C THR A 42 17.57 1.38 4.06
N GLY A 43 17.33 2.69 3.96
CA GLY A 43 17.26 3.46 2.72
C GLY A 43 15.86 3.91 2.34
N PHE A 44 14.83 3.59 3.15
CA PHE A 44 13.49 4.11 2.96
C PHE A 44 13.46 5.63 3.21
N ASN A 45 12.72 6.34 2.39
CA ASN A 45 12.59 7.80 2.50
C ASN A 45 11.14 8.28 2.52
N ALA A 46 10.19 7.36 2.57
CA ALA A 46 8.79 7.67 2.76
C ALA A 46 8.11 6.58 3.61
N ILE A 47 7.11 6.96 4.39
CA ILE A 47 6.29 6.06 5.20
C ILE A 47 4.84 6.12 4.71
N TRP A 48 4.19 4.97 4.65
CA TRP A 48 2.74 4.86 4.71
C TRP A 48 2.36 4.35 6.09
N LEU A 49 1.65 5.18 6.86
CA LEU A 49 1.13 4.82 8.17
C LEU A 49 -0.32 4.35 8.03
N ASN A 50 -0.60 3.09 8.40
CA ASN A 50 -1.97 2.56 8.48
C ASN A 50 -2.81 3.36 9.48
N PRO A 51 -4.17 3.24 9.49
CA PRO A 51 -5.04 4.13 10.26
C PRO A 51 -4.62 4.30 11.72
N CYS A 52 -4.46 5.55 12.13
CA CYS A 52 -4.10 5.91 13.51
C CYS A 52 -5.11 6.84 14.18
N PHE A 53 -6.23 7.13 13.50
CA PHE A 53 -7.28 8.00 14.01
C PHE A 53 -8.17 7.30 15.03
N GLU A 54 -8.95 8.08 15.81
CA GLU A 54 -9.86 7.55 16.82
C GLU A 54 -10.88 6.60 16.19
N SER A 55 -11.01 5.42 16.78
CA SER A 55 -11.81 4.31 16.27
C SER A 55 -12.23 3.40 17.41
N PRO A 56 -13.38 2.72 17.34
CA PRO A 56 -13.70 1.59 18.22
C PRO A 56 -12.93 0.32 17.86
N PHE A 57 -12.16 0.32 16.76
CA PHE A 57 -11.32 -0.79 16.31
C PHE A 57 -12.07 -2.08 15.96
N GLY A 58 -13.26 -1.96 15.41
CA GLY A 58 -13.98 -3.09 14.82
C GLY A 58 -13.32 -3.60 13.53
N ASP A 59 -12.54 -2.74 12.87
CA ASP A 59 -11.73 -3.04 11.67
C ASP A 59 -10.37 -2.36 11.74
N ALA A 60 -9.64 -2.60 12.83
CA ALA A 60 -8.24 -2.18 13.01
C ALA A 60 -7.96 -0.68 12.73
N GLY A 61 -8.94 0.18 12.93
CA GLY A 61 -8.84 1.63 12.71
C GLY A 61 -9.48 2.12 11.41
N TYR A 62 -9.90 1.23 10.50
CA TYR A 62 -10.64 1.63 9.30
C TYR A 62 -12.08 2.05 9.57
N ASP A 63 -12.63 1.76 10.75
CA ASP A 63 -13.91 2.26 11.25
C ASP A 63 -13.70 3.54 12.10
N VAL A 64 -13.39 4.65 11.40
CA VAL A 64 -13.02 5.94 12.04
C VAL A 64 -14.19 6.57 12.76
N SER A 65 -14.01 6.95 14.04
CA SER A 65 -14.99 7.70 14.84
C SER A 65 -14.68 9.20 14.98
N ASP A 66 -13.42 9.61 14.81
CA ASP A 66 -12.99 11.01 14.68
C ASP A 66 -11.72 11.11 13.82
N TYR A 67 -11.85 11.72 12.64
CA TYR A 67 -10.74 11.88 11.69
C TYR A 67 -9.66 12.86 12.11
N CYS A 68 -9.97 13.79 13.02
CA CYS A 68 -9.03 14.85 13.43
C CYS A 68 -8.36 14.56 14.77
N LYS A 69 -8.49 13.33 15.27
CA LYS A 69 -7.94 12.91 16.55
C LYS A 69 -7.20 11.59 16.41
N VAL A 70 -5.97 11.55 16.88
CA VAL A 70 -5.20 10.31 17.04
C VAL A 70 -5.85 9.44 18.11
N ALA A 71 -5.96 8.14 17.87
CA ALA A 71 -6.48 7.20 18.83
C ALA A 71 -5.59 7.16 20.10
N PRO A 72 -6.18 7.24 21.31
CA PRO A 72 -5.42 7.34 22.56
C PRO A 72 -4.39 6.23 22.78
N ARG A 73 -4.64 5.03 22.22
CA ARG A 73 -3.69 3.90 22.31
C ARG A 73 -2.41 4.11 21.51
N TYR A 74 -2.41 5.00 20.52
CA TYR A 74 -1.22 5.33 19.73
C TYR A 74 -0.51 6.60 20.20
N GLY A 75 -1.17 7.41 21.03
CA GLY A 75 -0.67 8.70 21.49
C GLY A 75 -1.64 9.85 21.26
N THR A 76 -1.10 10.99 20.90
CA THR A 76 -1.83 12.25 20.73
C THR A 76 -1.58 12.87 19.35
N ASN A 77 -2.33 13.92 19.00
CA ASN A 77 -2.07 14.72 17.81
C ASN A 77 -0.66 15.36 17.84
N GLU A 78 -0.20 15.74 19.03
CA GLU A 78 1.16 16.32 19.18
C GLU A 78 2.24 15.26 18.95
N ASP A 79 2.02 13.99 19.34
CA ASP A 79 2.94 12.89 19.04
C ASP A 79 3.03 12.65 17.53
N LEU A 80 1.89 12.70 16.82
CA LEU A 80 1.86 12.53 15.37
C LEU A 80 2.54 13.72 14.66
N LYS A 81 2.33 14.93 15.14
CA LYS A 81 3.03 16.14 14.65
C LYS A 81 4.54 16.07 14.89
N GLU A 82 4.97 15.50 16.03
CA GLU A 82 6.39 15.26 16.28
C GLU A 82 6.95 14.22 15.32
N LEU A 83 6.20 13.16 15.02
CA LEU A 83 6.60 12.18 14.00
C LEU A 83 6.85 12.85 12.64
N PHE A 84 5.95 13.74 12.17
CA PHE A 84 6.15 14.49 10.93
C PHE A 84 7.46 15.30 10.97
N LYS A 85 7.68 16.04 12.05
CA LYS A 85 8.90 16.83 12.22
C LYS A 85 10.18 15.98 12.24
N GLU A 86 10.16 14.84 12.92
CA GLU A 86 11.32 13.94 13.00
C GLU A 86 11.61 13.25 11.65
N LEU A 87 10.56 12.96 10.85
CA LEU A 87 10.72 12.48 9.47
C LEU A 87 11.35 13.56 8.58
N HIS A 88 10.81 14.77 8.58
CA HIS A 88 11.34 15.88 7.77
C HIS A 88 12.78 16.24 8.10
N LYS A 89 13.20 16.15 9.37
CA LYS A 89 14.62 16.33 9.76
C LYS A 89 15.56 15.30 9.11
N ARG A 90 15.01 14.16 8.69
CA ARG A 90 15.72 13.06 8.03
C ARG A 90 15.52 13.03 6.51
N ASP A 91 14.94 14.08 5.92
CA ASP A 91 14.51 14.11 4.51
C ASP A 91 13.65 12.88 4.18
N MET A 92 12.64 12.64 4.98
CA MET A 92 11.66 11.58 4.81
C MET A 92 10.25 12.16 4.81
N HIS A 93 9.33 11.47 4.11
CA HIS A 93 7.93 11.88 3.94
C HIS A 93 6.97 10.88 4.56
N ILE A 94 5.73 11.29 4.78
CA ILE A 94 4.69 10.42 5.33
C ILE A 94 3.32 10.61 4.65
N LEU A 95 2.70 9.49 4.28
CA LEU A 95 1.30 9.42 3.91
C LEU A 95 0.49 8.82 5.06
N LEU A 96 -0.58 9.50 5.47
CA LEU A 96 -1.57 8.94 6.39
C LEU A 96 -2.61 8.14 5.61
N ASP A 97 -3.21 7.15 6.27
CA ASP A 97 -4.32 6.40 5.68
C ASP A 97 -5.62 7.18 5.83
N LEU A 98 -6.26 7.55 4.73
CA LEU A 98 -7.53 8.25 4.66
C LEU A 98 -8.63 7.29 4.24
N VAL A 99 -9.68 7.19 5.04
CA VAL A 99 -10.85 6.33 4.80
C VAL A 99 -12.05 7.19 4.37
N PRO A 100 -12.18 7.57 3.08
CA PRO A 100 -13.23 8.49 2.66
C PRO A 100 -14.59 7.83 2.40
N GLY A 101 -14.64 6.49 2.27
CA GLY A 101 -15.84 5.78 1.82
C GLY A 101 -16.88 5.55 2.91
N HIS A 102 -16.49 5.54 4.18
CA HIS A 102 -17.35 5.23 5.33
C HIS A 102 -16.79 5.79 6.63
N THR A 103 -17.58 5.71 7.69
CA THR A 103 -17.11 5.97 9.05
C THR A 103 -17.48 4.79 9.96
N SER A 104 -17.07 4.85 11.22
CA SER A 104 -17.69 4.02 12.25
C SER A 104 -19.15 4.45 12.51
N VAL A 105 -19.98 3.52 12.99
CA VAL A 105 -21.29 3.84 13.59
C VAL A 105 -21.16 4.75 14.83
N GLU A 106 -19.98 4.80 15.45
CA GLU A 106 -19.67 5.67 16.59
C GLU A 106 -19.38 7.13 16.18
N HIS A 107 -19.18 7.41 14.89
CA HIS A 107 -18.89 8.76 14.43
C HIS A 107 -20.05 9.73 14.69
N LYS A 108 -19.74 10.95 15.14
CA LYS A 108 -20.75 11.99 15.42
C LYS A 108 -21.69 12.28 14.24
N TRP A 109 -21.17 12.21 13.01
CA TRP A 109 -21.99 12.43 11.81
C TRP A 109 -23.04 11.32 11.68
N PHE A 110 -22.66 10.04 11.93
CA PHE A 110 -23.59 8.94 11.81
C PHE A 110 -24.66 9.03 12.89
N LYS A 111 -24.27 9.28 14.16
CA LYS A 111 -25.21 9.49 15.27
C LYS A 111 -26.21 10.63 14.98
N GLY A 112 -25.75 11.70 14.35
CA GLY A 112 -26.63 12.79 13.90
C GLY A 112 -27.56 12.37 12.77
N SER A 113 -27.09 11.59 11.80
CA SER A 113 -27.89 11.14 10.66
C SER A 113 -29.01 10.16 11.01
N LEU A 114 -28.92 9.50 12.18
CA LEU A 114 -29.94 8.59 12.72
C LEU A 114 -31.21 9.31 13.18
N LYS A 115 -31.16 10.63 13.39
CA LYS A 115 -32.26 11.41 13.97
C LYS A 115 -33.39 11.61 12.96
N ALA A 116 -34.65 11.57 13.43
CA ALA A 116 -35.82 11.89 12.64
C ALA A 116 -35.85 13.38 12.25
N GLU A 117 -35.39 14.25 13.16
CA GLU A 117 -35.28 15.69 12.91
C GLU A 117 -34.11 15.97 11.96
N LYS A 118 -34.38 16.77 10.91
CA LYS A 118 -33.34 17.17 9.95
C LYS A 118 -32.29 18.03 10.61
N ASN A 119 -31.03 17.70 10.31
CA ASN A 119 -29.84 18.40 10.79
C ASN A 119 -28.74 18.36 9.71
N GLU A 120 -27.59 18.96 9.98
CA GLU A 120 -26.46 19.05 9.04
C GLU A 120 -25.89 17.68 8.61
N PHE A 121 -26.20 16.59 9.31
CA PHE A 121 -25.71 15.24 9.01
C PHE A 121 -26.77 14.35 8.36
N THR A 122 -28.00 14.83 8.17
CA THR A 122 -29.13 14.04 7.63
C THR A 122 -28.78 13.34 6.32
N ASP A 123 -28.09 14.05 5.42
CA ASP A 123 -27.77 13.56 4.06
C ASP A 123 -26.29 13.16 3.92
N ARG A 124 -25.57 13.05 5.03
CA ARG A 124 -24.12 12.71 5.06
C ARG A 124 -23.83 11.28 4.66
N TYR A 125 -24.81 10.37 4.82
CA TYR A 125 -24.70 8.95 4.51
C TYR A 125 -25.69 8.53 3.45
N VAL A 126 -25.45 7.37 2.83
CA VAL A 126 -26.35 6.78 1.83
C VAL A 126 -27.56 6.19 2.55
N TRP A 127 -28.69 6.90 2.54
CA TRP A 127 -29.97 6.47 3.08
C TRP A 127 -31.00 6.27 2.00
N THR A 128 -31.82 5.24 2.10
CA THR A 128 -33.07 5.13 1.34
C THR A 128 -34.19 5.90 2.06
N ASP A 129 -35.36 6.04 1.42
CA ASP A 129 -36.55 6.66 1.98
C ASP A 129 -37.52 5.66 2.65
N ASN A 130 -37.13 4.38 2.74
CA ASN A 130 -37.99 3.28 3.13
C ASN A 130 -37.17 2.17 3.80
N VAL A 131 -37.63 1.72 4.97
CA VAL A 131 -36.94 0.71 5.77
C VAL A 131 -36.94 -0.70 5.14
N TRP A 132 -37.78 -0.94 4.16
CA TRP A 132 -37.92 -2.25 3.51
C TRP A 132 -37.05 -2.42 2.26
N GLU A 133 -36.58 -1.33 1.69
CA GLU A 133 -35.75 -1.32 0.48
C GLU A 133 -34.37 -0.73 0.78
N GLY A 134 -33.32 -1.56 0.66
CA GLY A 134 -31.93 -1.12 0.78
C GLY A 134 -31.42 -0.45 -0.52
N PRO A 135 -30.28 0.26 -0.46
CA PRO A 135 -29.61 0.79 -1.64
C PRO A 135 -29.19 -0.34 -2.60
N GLU A 136 -29.43 -0.16 -3.89
CA GLU A 136 -29.06 -1.14 -4.91
C GLU A 136 -27.52 -1.37 -4.93
N GLY A 137 -27.10 -2.64 -5.01
CA GLY A 137 -25.69 -3.01 -5.10
C GLY A 137 -24.89 -2.83 -3.80
N MET A 138 -25.54 -2.52 -2.68
CA MET A 138 -24.88 -2.31 -1.38
C MET A 138 -25.49 -3.18 -0.29
N ASN A 139 -24.65 -3.63 0.63
CA ASN A 139 -25.14 -4.12 1.91
C ASN A 139 -25.77 -2.97 2.70
N ASN A 140 -26.64 -3.27 3.66
CA ASN A 140 -27.32 -2.22 4.42
C ASN A 140 -27.65 -2.65 5.84
N ILE A 141 -27.85 -1.65 6.71
CA ILE A 141 -28.39 -1.79 8.06
C ILE A 141 -29.74 -1.08 8.15
N ARG A 142 -30.63 -1.61 8.96
CA ARG A 142 -32.00 -1.09 9.14
C ARG A 142 -32.49 -1.23 10.56
N GLY A 143 -33.49 -0.43 10.94
CA GLY A 143 -34.13 -0.51 12.25
C GLY A 143 -33.30 0.01 13.42
N ILE A 144 -32.26 0.79 13.14
CA ILE A 144 -31.37 1.40 14.16
C ILE A 144 -31.55 2.93 14.27
N SER A 145 -32.41 3.51 13.42
CA SER A 145 -32.60 4.96 13.30
C SER A 145 -33.98 5.40 13.77
N GLU A 146 -34.10 6.67 14.14
CA GLU A 146 -35.36 7.34 14.41
C GLU A 146 -36.07 7.76 13.10
N ARG A 147 -35.33 7.83 11.97
CA ARG A 147 -35.84 8.15 10.63
C ARG A 147 -36.20 6.88 9.86
N ASP A 148 -37.08 7.02 8.86
CA ASP A 148 -37.28 5.97 7.87
C ASP A 148 -36.02 5.77 7.01
N GLY A 149 -35.87 4.55 6.47
CA GLY A 149 -34.84 4.21 5.53
C GLY A 149 -33.91 3.11 6.02
N CYS A 150 -33.12 2.60 5.08
CA CYS A 150 -31.95 1.74 5.30
C CYS A 150 -30.69 2.53 5.02
N CYS A 151 -29.68 2.39 5.85
CA CYS A 151 -28.36 2.95 5.56
C CYS A 151 -27.50 1.94 4.81
N GLY A 152 -26.90 2.36 3.68
CA GLY A 152 -25.89 1.58 2.99
C GLY A 152 -24.62 1.44 3.82
N VAL A 153 -23.95 0.29 3.71
CA VAL A 153 -22.64 0.04 4.33
C VAL A 153 -21.63 -0.38 3.28
N ASN A 154 -20.37 -0.02 3.50
CA ASN A 154 -19.32 -0.39 2.56
C ASN A 154 -18.85 -1.83 2.74
N PHE A 155 -18.19 -2.14 3.85
CA PHE A 155 -17.54 -3.44 4.06
C PHE A 155 -18.20 -4.21 5.21
N PHE A 156 -18.13 -3.69 6.43
CA PHE A 156 -18.78 -4.29 7.58
C PHE A 156 -20.07 -3.55 7.98
N SER A 157 -20.94 -4.22 8.72
CA SER A 157 -22.20 -3.64 9.21
C SER A 157 -22.03 -2.39 10.09
N HIS A 158 -20.85 -2.20 10.68
CA HIS A 158 -20.51 -1.03 11.51
C HIS A 158 -19.78 0.08 10.71
N GLN A 159 -19.78 -0.01 9.36
CA GLN A 159 -19.13 0.95 8.45
C GLN A 159 -20.15 1.59 7.51
N PRO A 160 -21.04 2.49 8.00
CA PRO A 160 -22.03 3.17 7.20
C PRO A 160 -21.37 4.02 6.11
N ALA A 161 -21.87 3.88 4.87
CA ALA A 161 -21.30 4.50 3.69
C ALA A 161 -21.61 6.00 3.63
N LEU A 162 -20.57 6.82 3.46
CA LEU A 162 -20.68 8.25 3.21
C LEU A 162 -21.30 8.52 1.84
N ASN A 163 -22.10 9.58 1.75
CA ASN A 163 -22.84 9.97 0.56
C ASN A 163 -22.07 10.99 -0.28
N TYR A 164 -21.48 10.52 -1.38
CA TYR A 164 -20.89 11.39 -2.42
C TYR A 164 -21.79 11.50 -3.67
N GLY A 165 -23.02 11.01 -3.58
CA GLY A 165 -24.02 11.04 -4.65
C GLY A 165 -23.99 9.82 -5.56
N TYR A 166 -24.89 9.87 -6.53
CA TYR A 166 -25.12 8.86 -7.56
C TYR A 166 -24.84 9.45 -8.93
N TYR A 167 -24.06 8.75 -9.76
CA TYR A 167 -23.81 9.16 -11.14
C TYR A 167 -25.06 9.02 -12.00
N LYS A 168 -25.75 7.87 -11.88
CA LYS A 168 -27.07 7.63 -12.49
C LYS A 168 -28.12 7.59 -11.38
N ILE A 169 -29.06 8.52 -11.41
CA ILE A 169 -30.19 8.59 -10.48
C ILE A 169 -31.31 7.73 -11.01
N THR A 170 -31.74 6.76 -10.26
CA THR A 170 -32.79 5.79 -10.59
C THR A 170 -33.92 5.76 -9.56
N ARG A 171 -33.73 6.42 -8.41
CA ARG A 171 -34.69 6.50 -7.30
C ARG A 171 -34.83 7.93 -6.79
N PRO A 172 -36.02 8.32 -6.28
CA PRO A 172 -36.27 9.69 -5.79
C PRO A 172 -35.39 10.13 -4.61
N TRP A 173 -34.92 9.19 -3.78
CA TRP A 173 -34.08 9.47 -2.62
C TRP A 173 -32.59 9.59 -2.95
N GLN A 174 -32.17 9.23 -4.16
CA GLN A 174 -30.78 9.37 -4.60
C GLN A 174 -30.46 10.83 -4.89
N MET A 175 -29.25 11.25 -4.54
CA MET A 175 -28.74 12.59 -4.74
C MET A 175 -27.66 12.59 -5.82
N SER A 176 -27.60 13.65 -6.61
CA SER A 176 -26.49 13.94 -7.52
C SER A 176 -25.25 14.32 -6.71
N PRO A 177 -24.00 14.08 -7.23
CA PRO A 177 -22.79 14.59 -6.60
C PRO A 177 -22.76 16.10 -6.37
N GLU A 178 -23.57 16.86 -7.09
CA GLU A 178 -23.67 18.33 -6.98
C GLU A 178 -24.73 18.79 -5.95
N ASP A 179 -25.53 17.86 -5.42
CA ASP A 179 -26.55 18.21 -4.42
C ASP A 179 -25.88 18.61 -3.08
N PRO A 180 -26.60 19.37 -2.22
CA PRO A 180 -26.03 19.90 -0.98
C PRO A 180 -25.44 18.85 -0.04
N GLY A 181 -26.09 17.67 0.12
CA GLY A 181 -25.63 16.58 1.00
C GLY A 181 -24.29 16.02 0.55
N PRO A 182 -24.14 15.47 -0.68
CA PRO A 182 -22.88 15.01 -1.24
C PRO A 182 -21.79 16.08 -1.26
N THR A 183 -22.12 17.32 -1.63
CA THR A 183 -21.19 18.45 -1.60
C THR A 183 -20.67 18.73 -0.19
N ALA A 184 -21.53 18.69 0.83
CA ALA A 184 -21.13 18.85 2.22
C ALA A 184 -20.24 17.71 2.71
N THR A 185 -20.44 16.47 2.21
CA THR A 185 -19.58 15.32 2.50
C THR A 185 -18.18 15.52 1.91
N LEU A 186 -18.10 15.93 0.64
CA LEU A 186 -16.83 16.22 -0.03
C LEU A 186 -16.06 17.33 0.69
N ASN A 187 -16.72 18.44 1.04
CA ASN A 187 -16.08 19.56 1.73
C ASN A 187 -15.55 19.15 3.12
N ALA A 188 -16.31 18.34 3.87
CA ALA A 188 -15.86 17.84 5.16
C ALA A 188 -14.61 16.93 5.03
N MET A 189 -14.52 16.15 3.95
CA MET A 189 -13.33 15.34 3.69
C MET A 189 -12.12 16.21 3.30
N ILE A 190 -12.33 17.24 2.49
CA ILE A 190 -11.29 18.23 2.18
C ILE A 190 -10.80 18.95 3.46
N ASP A 191 -11.70 19.31 4.38
CA ASP A 191 -11.32 19.95 5.64
C ASP A 191 -10.49 19.02 6.53
N ILE A 192 -10.78 17.71 6.55
CA ILE A 192 -9.97 16.69 7.23
C ILE A 192 -8.57 16.63 6.61
N MET A 193 -8.49 16.57 5.28
CA MET A 193 -7.21 16.57 4.57
C MET A 193 -6.41 17.83 4.88
N ARG A 194 -7.04 19.01 4.81
CA ARG A 194 -6.43 20.31 5.14
C ARG A 194 -5.89 20.33 6.56
N PHE A 195 -6.63 19.77 7.52
CA PHE A 195 -6.21 19.71 8.93
C PHE A 195 -4.85 19.00 9.08
N TRP A 196 -4.71 17.79 8.53
CA TRP A 196 -3.47 17.01 8.66
C TRP A 196 -2.32 17.56 7.83
N LEU A 197 -2.59 18.03 6.60
CA LEU A 197 -1.57 18.69 5.76
C LEU A 197 -1.02 19.95 6.42
N SER A 198 -1.88 20.76 7.07
CA SER A 198 -1.46 21.94 7.83
C SER A 198 -0.63 21.59 9.06
N MET A 199 -0.74 20.38 9.60
CA MET A 199 0.09 19.88 10.70
C MET A 199 1.44 19.31 10.24
N GLY A 200 1.64 19.12 8.92
CA GLY A 200 2.89 18.66 8.36
C GLY A 200 2.86 17.27 7.72
N CYS A 201 1.69 16.67 7.51
CA CYS A 201 1.54 15.46 6.70
C CYS A 201 1.89 15.74 5.23
N ASP A 202 2.54 14.80 4.54
CA ASP A 202 2.93 14.95 3.13
C ASP A 202 1.89 14.37 2.16
N GLY A 203 0.76 13.87 2.65
CA GLY A 203 -0.31 13.34 1.81
C GLY A 203 -1.03 12.13 2.36
N PHE A 204 -1.69 11.38 1.48
CA PHE A 204 -2.58 10.30 1.91
C PHE A 204 -2.48 9.04 1.04
N ARG A 205 -2.55 7.88 1.70
CA ARG A 205 -3.03 6.66 1.06
C ARG A 205 -4.54 6.64 1.23
N VAL A 206 -5.26 6.44 0.17
CA VAL A 206 -6.72 6.54 0.15
C VAL A 206 -7.36 5.17 0.03
N ASP A 207 -8.06 4.80 1.10
CA ASP A 207 -8.80 3.55 1.21
C ASP A 207 -10.00 3.51 0.25
N MET A 208 -10.20 2.36 -0.43
CA MET A 208 -11.34 2.09 -1.31
C MET A 208 -11.72 3.27 -2.24
N ALA A 209 -10.73 3.90 -2.86
CA ALA A 209 -10.90 5.15 -3.62
C ALA A 209 -11.85 5.04 -4.84
N ALA A 210 -12.07 3.83 -5.35
CA ALA A 210 -12.81 3.54 -6.58
C ALA A 210 -14.34 3.72 -6.48
N SER A 211 -14.91 3.68 -5.27
CA SER A 211 -16.35 3.40 -5.07
C SER A 211 -17.13 4.51 -4.37
N LEU A 212 -16.63 5.77 -4.41
CA LEU A 212 -17.24 6.87 -3.66
C LEU A 212 -18.59 7.29 -4.25
N VAL A 213 -18.66 7.59 -5.55
CA VAL A 213 -19.89 7.89 -6.25
C VAL A 213 -20.59 6.58 -6.62
N LYS A 214 -21.91 6.49 -6.39
CA LYS A 214 -22.68 5.25 -6.59
C LYS A 214 -23.30 5.20 -7.98
N ASN A 215 -23.69 4.01 -8.46
CA ASN A 215 -24.20 3.75 -9.83
C ASN A 215 -23.29 4.34 -10.92
N ASP A 216 -21.96 4.17 -10.77
CA ASP A 216 -20.91 4.80 -11.59
C ASP A 216 -20.01 3.72 -12.22
N GLU A 217 -20.56 2.87 -13.07
CA GLU A 217 -19.88 1.71 -13.69
C GLU A 217 -18.59 2.08 -14.43
N GLU A 218 -18.53 3.25 -15.05
CA GLU A 218 -17.37 3.75 -15.77
C GLU A 218 -16.44 4.63 -14.91
N SER A 219 -16.75 4.77 -13.63
CA SER A 219 -16.04 5.61 -12.65
C SER A 219 -15.98 7.10 -12.99
N LYS A 220 -16.83 7.60 -13.91
CA LYS A 220 -16.82 9.01 -14.36
C LYS A 220 -17.12 10.00 -13.24
N GLY A 221 -18.10 9.70 -12.40
CA GLY A 221 -18.47 10.53 -11.25
C GLY A 221 -17.36 10.51 -10.19
N THR A 222 -16.81 9.35 -9.89
CA THR A 222 -15.71 9.18 -8.94
C THR A 222 -14.44 9.89 -9.42
N ILE A 223 -14.09 9.78 -10.70
CA ILE A 223 -12.99 10.52 -11.34
C ILE A 223 -13.23 12.05 -11.23
N ALA A 224 -14.44 12.52 -11.52
CA ALA A 224 -14.76 13.95 -11.41
C ALA A 224 -14.66 14.48 -9.98
N LEU A 225 -15.06 13.66 -8.99
CA LEU A 225 -14.93 13.97 -7.56
C LEU A 225 -13.46 14.11 -7.16
N TRP A 226 -12.61 13.12 -7.53
CA TRP A 226 -11.19 13.16 -7.20
C TRP A 226 -10.45 14.31 -7.89
N LYS A 227 -10.84 14.71 -9.10
CA LYS A 227 -10.32 15.92 -9.75
C LYS A 227 -10.58 17.20 -8.94
N LYS A 228 -11.71 17.29 -8.21
CA LYS A 228 -11.98 18.42 -7.30
C LYS A 228 -11.02 18.40 -6.10
N ILE A 229 -10.78 17.21 -5.51
CA ILE A 229 -9.81 17.04 -4.41
C ILE A 229 -8.38 17.33 -4.90
N ARG A 230 -8.01 16.85 -6.09
CA ARG A 230 -6.70 17.14 -6.67
C ARG A 230 -6.49 18.64 -6.89
N LYS A 231 -7.50 19.34 -7.37
CA LYS A 231 -7.43 20.79 -7.51
C LYS A 231 -7.19 21.49 -6.18
N PHE A 232 -7.87 21.07 -5.11
CA PHE A 232 -7.61 21.57 -3.76
C PHE A 232 -6.15 21.37 -3.34
N LEU A 233 -5.57 20.18 -3.60
CA LEU A 233 -4.16 19.91 -3.28
C LEU A 233 -3.22 20.79 -4.10
N ASP A 234 -3.44 20.89 -5.42
CA ASP A 234 -2.61 21.72 -6.29
C ASP A 234 -2.64 23.21 -5.90
N ASP A 235 -3.80 23.70 -5.42
CA ASP A 235 -3.99 25.11 -5.03
C ASP A 235 -3.36 25.41 -3.65
N GLU A 236 -3.49 24.52 -2.65
CA GLU A 236 -3.13 24.81 -1.26
C GLU A 236 -1.89 24.04 -0.79
N PHE A 237 -1.64 22.82 -1.32
CA PHE A 237 -0.57 21.91 -0.88
C PHE A 237 0.12 21.20 -2.06
N PRO A 238 0.78 21.91 -2.98
CA PRO A 238 1.26 21.38 -4.25
C PRO A 238 2.31 20.25 -4.13
N GLU A 239 2.97 20.13 -2.97
CA GLU A 239 3.92 19.05 -2.70
C GLU A 239 3.28 17.83 -2.00
N ALA A 240 1.97 17.88 -1.71
CA ALA A 240 1.26 16.74 -1.15
C ALA A 240 1.03 15.66 -2.21
N ALA A 241 1.07 14.39 -1.80
CA ALA A 241 0.86 13.25 -2.68
C ALA A 241 -0.32 12.38 -2.25
N MET A 242 -0.94 11.72 -3.22
CA MET A 242 -1.97 10.71 -2.97
C MET A 242 -1.63 9.40 -3.68
N VAL A 243 -1.79 8.28 -2.98
CA VAL A 243 -1.85 6.95 -3.55
C VAL A 243 -3.22 6.34 -3.30
N SER A 244 -3.83 5.80 -4.34
CA SER A 244 -5.15 5.16 -4.24
C SER A 244 -5.05 3.66 -4.00
N GLU A 245 -5.99 3.15 -3.24
CA GLU A 245 -6.38 1.75 -3.33
C GLU A 245 -7.53 1.64 -4.34
N TRP A 246 -7.16 1.54 -5.62
CA TRP A 246 -8.11 1.42 -6.73
C TRP A 246 -7.87 0.17 -7.57
N GLY A 247 -6.62 -0.08 -7.95
CA GLY A 247 -6.23 -1.24 -8.74
C GLY A 247 -6.50 -1.09 -10.24
N GLU A 248 -6.88 0.11 -10.70
CA GLU A 248 -7.04 0.48 -12.10
C GLU A 248 -6.30 1.82 -12.34
N PRO A 249 -4.98 1.76 -12.57
CA PRO A 249 -4.13 2.96 -12.63
C PRO A 249 -4.56 4.01 -13.65
N ASP A 250 -5.11 3.58 -14.79
CA ASP A 250 -5.60 4.50 -15.81
C ASP A 250 -6.73 5.40 -15.30
N LYS A 251 -7.70 4.84 -14.56
CA LYS A 251 -8.81 5.60 -13.97
C LYS A 251 -8.37 6.44 -12.78
N SER A 252 -7.58 5.84 -11.89
CA SER A 252 -7.07 6.52 -10.70
C SER A 252 -6.26 7.75 -11.06
N LEU A 253 -5.28 7.62 -11.95
CA LEU A 253 -4.42 8.71 -12.37
C LEU A 253 -5.19 9.75 -13.20
N GLU A 254 -6.20 9.33 -13.98
CA GLU A 254 -7.14 10.28 -14.61
C GLU A 254 -7.90 11.09 -13.56
N GLY A 255 -8.27 10.48 -12.43
CA GLY A 255 -8.89 11.15 -11.28
C GLY A 255 -7.98 12.15 -10.57
N GLY A 256 -6.67 12.15 -10.86
CA GLY A 256 -5.71 13.09 -10.28
C GLY A 256 -4.88 12.51 -9.15
N PHE A 257 -4.94 11.21 -8.89
CA PHE A 257 -3.98 10.56 -7.99
C PHE A 257 -2.56 10.66 -8.56
N HIS A 258 -1.57 10.66 -7.67
CA HIS A 258 -0.17 10.62 -8.05
C HIS A 258 0.31 9.19 -8.27
N MET A 259 -0.30 8.24 -7.57
CA MET A 259 0.07 6.83 -7.54
C MET A 259 -1.18 5.96 -7.41
N ASP A 260 -1.12 4.73 -7.98
CA ASP A 260 -2.09 3.67 -7.72
C ASP A 260 -1.38 2.33 -7.51
N PHE A 261 -1.98 1.45 -6.73
CA PHE A 261 -1.45 0.11 -6.47
C PHE A 261 -1.91 -0.90 -7.51
N LEU A 262 -1.01 -1.82 -7.89
CA LEU A 262 -1.41 -3.14 -8.39
C LEU A 262 -1.57 -4.07 -7.19
N LEU A 263 -2.79 -4.54 -6.97
CA LEU A 263 -3.18 -5.27 -5.76
C LEU A 263 -3.45 -6.75 -6.06
N HIS A 264 -3.63 -7.52 -4.99
CA HIS A 264 -3.97 -8.95 -5.04
C HIS A 264 -5.43 -9.22 -5.47
N PHE A 265 -6.19 -8.18 -5.73
CA PHE A 265 -7.52 -8.22 -6.34
C PHE A 265 -7.54 -7.40 -7.64
N GLY A 266 -8.65 -7.50 -8.39
CA GLY A 266 -8.78 -6.85 -9.68
C GLY A 266 -7.99 -7.55 -10.80
N PRO A 267 -7.86 -6.91 -11.95
CA PRO A 267 -7.34 -7.54 -13.17
C PRO A 267 -5.83 -7.47 -13.33
N SER A 268 -5.07 -7.20 -12.27
CA SER A 268 -3.63 -6.89 -12.33
C SER A 268 -2.72 -8.08 -12.60
N HIS A 269 -3.19 -9.31 -12.37
CA HIS A 269 -2.36 -10.53 -12.37
C HIS A 269 -1.17 -10.50 -11.39
N TYR A 270 -1.22 -9.62 -10.38
CA TYR A 270 -0.22 -9.52 -9.35
C TYR A 270 -0.01 -10.85 -8.60
N ASN A 271 -1.08 -11.62 -8.36
CA ASN A 271 -0.99 -12.91 -7.69
C ASN A 271 -0.22 -13.96 -8.47
N ASP A 272 -0.18 -13.87 -9.80
CA ASP A 272 0.58 -14.81 -10.65
C ASP A 272 2.09 -14.71 -10.39
N LEU A 273 2.55 -13.54 -9.94
CA LEU A 273 3.93 -13.34 -9.55
C LEU A 273 4.23 -13.98 -8.18
N PHE A 274 3.32 -13.82 -7.19
CA PHE A 274 3.69 -13.99 -5.79
C PHE A 274 2.82 -14.96 -4.98
N ARG A 275 1.52 -15.13 -5.31
CA ARG A 275 0.53 -15.73 -4.38
C ARG A 275 -0.42 -16.77 -4.97
N CYS A 276 -0.25 -17.13 -6.22
CA CYS A 276 -0.99 -18.26 -6.81
C CYS A 276 -0.33 -19.61 -6.43
N PRO A 277 -0.94 -20.78 -6.69
CA PRO A 277 -0.36 -22.08 -6.37
C PRO A 277 1.01 -22.36 -6.98
N GLU A 278 1.29 -21.83 -8.17
CA GLU A 278 2.57 -21.91 -8.88
C GLU A 278 3.04 -20.49 -9.25
N PRO A 279 3.51 -19.69 -8.27
CA PRO A 279 3.87 -18.30 -8.53
C PRO A 279 5.15 -18.22 -9.36
N PHE A 280 5.27 -17.16 -10.17
CA PHE A 280 6.41 -16.95 -11.05
C PHE A 280 7.75 -16.97 -10.28
N PHE A 281 7.79 -16.34 -9.09
CA PHE A 281 9.01 -16.24 -8.30
C PHE A 281 9.41 -17.53 -7.56
N SER A 282 8.60 -18.59 -7.65
CA SER A 282 9.00 -19.88 -7.08
C SER A 282 10.13 -20.54 -7.85
N LYS A 283 11.16 -20.99 -7.13
CA LYS A 283 12.29 -21.79 -7.69
C LYS A 283 11.85 -23.06 -8.41
N ARG A 284 10.61 -23.54 -8.20
CA ARG A 284 10.05 -24.67 -8.94
C ARG A 284 9.94 -24.42 -10.45
N GLY A 285 10.01 -23.17 -10.87
CA GLY A 285 10.05 -22.77 -12.29
C GLY A 285 8.83 -23.21 -13.09
N LYS A 286 7.63 -23.10 -12.50
CA LYS A 286 6.35 -23.46 -13.15
C LYS A 286 5.37 -22.29 -13.29
N GLY A 287 5.74 -21.12 -12.78
CA GLY A 287 4.91 -19.92 -12.84
C GLY A 287 4.99 -19.19 -14.16
N ASN A 288 4.13 -18.21 -14.34
CA ASN A 288 4.00 -17.42 -15.55
C ASN A 288 3.84 -15.94 -15.21
N ALA A 289 4.66 -15.08 -15.82
CA ALA A 289 4.58 -13.63 -15.66
C ALA A 289 3.94 -12.92 -16.87
N ALA A 290 3.60 -13.63 -17.95
CA ALA A 290 3.20 -13.01 -19.22
C ALA A 290 1.91 -12.17 -19.10
N GLU A 291 0.88 -12.67 -18.40
CA GLU A 291 -0.38 -11.93 -18.22
C GLU A 291 -0.17 -10.69 -17.32
N PHE A 292 0.65 -10.80 -16.28
CA PHE A 292 1.04 -9.62 -15.49
C PHE A 292 1.75 -8.59 -16.36
N VAL A 293 2.74 -9.00 -17.14
CA VAL A 293 3.49 -8.09 -18.03
C VAL A 293 2.57 -7.42 -19.03
N LYS A 294 1.72 -8.19 -19.72
CA LYS A 294 0.74 -7.67 -20.67
C LYS A 294 -0.15 -6.61 -20.01
N ARG A 295 -0.72 -6.92 -18.84
CA ARG A 295 -1.61 -5.99 -18.13
C ARG A 295 -0.87 -4.77 -17.59
N TYR A 296 0.36 -4.96 -17.12
CA TYR A 296 1.22 -3.86 -16.69
C TYR A 296 1.51 -2.90 -17.86
N VAL A 297 1.89 -3.41 -19.03
CA VAL A 297 2.16 -2.60 -20.23
C VAL A 297 0.91 -1.85 -20.68
N GLU A 298 -0.25 -2.52 -20.75
CA GLU A 298 -1.54 -1.87 -21.07
C GLU A 298 -1.84 -0.68 -20.13
N ASN A 299 -1.66 -0.88 -18.82
CA ASN A 299 -1.85 0.18 -17.83
C ASN A 299 -0.81 1.29 -18.00
N TYR A 300 0.46 0.94 -18.17
CA TYR A 300 1.55 1.89 -18.34
C TYR A 300 1.35 2.80 -19.57
N GLU A 301 0.93 2.22 -20.68
CA GLU A 301 0.61 2.98 -21.90
C GLU A 301 -0.60 3.90 -21.70
N LYS A 302 -1.68 3.40 -21.12
CA LYS A 302 -2.91 4.19 -20.85
C LYS A 302 -2.66 5.36 -19.89
N THR A 303 -1.79 5.22 -18.92
CA THR A 303 -1.47 6.32 -18.01
C THR A 303 -0.72 7.46 -18.70
N GLY A 304 -0.04 7.17 -19.82
CA GLY A 304 0.73 8.17 -20.57
C GLY A 304 1.79 8.90 -19.73
N GLY A 305 2.30 8.25 -18.68
CA GLY A 305 3.30 8.83 -17.77
C GLY A 305 2.74 9.87 -16.79
N LYS A 306 1.42 9.94 -16.60
CA LYS A 306 0.79 10.95 -15.72
C LYS A 306 0.91 10.67 -14.21
N GLY A 307 1.48 9.56 -13.83
CA GLY A 307 1.66 9.17 -12.43
C GLY A 307 2.40 7.85 -12.34
N LEU A 308 2.36 7.22 -11.15
CA LEU A 308 3.16 6.06 -10.83
C LEU A 308 2.27 4.82 -10.59
N ILE A 309 2.65 3.70 -11.19
CA ILE A 309 2.06 2.38 -10.91
C ILE A 309 2.94 1.71 -9.85
N CYS A 310 2.37 1.43 -8.68
CA CYS A 310 3.11 0.94 -7.52
C CYS A 310 2.85 -0.53 -7.27
N ILE A 311 3.92 -1.30 -7.02
CA ILE A 311 3.86 -2.73 -6.74
C ILE A 311 4.32 -2.92 -5.28
N PRO A 312 3.41 -3.29 -4.35
CA PRO A 312 3.79 -3.56 -2.97
C PRO A 312 4.44 -4.95 -2.81
N SER A 313 5.29 -5.13 -1.81
CA SER A 313 5.79 -6.46 -1.42
C SER A 313 4.66 -7.30 -0.82
N SER A 314 4.03 -6.80 0.19
CA SER A 314 2.78 -7.22 0.79
C SER A 314 2.11 -6.02 1.47
N ASN A 315 1.05 -6.26 2.23
CA ASN A 315 0.44 -5.27 3.10
C ASN A 315 -0.31 -5.95 4.26
N HIS A 316 -1.02 -5.18 5.06
CA HIS A 316 -1.79 -5.67 6.21
C HIS A 316 -3.02 -6.52 5.84
N ASP A 317 -3.38 -6.60 4.55
CA ASP A 317 -4.51 -7.37 4.01
C ASP A 317 -4.09 -8.56 3.13
N MET A 318 -2.78 -8.68 2.87
CA MET A 318 -2.21 -9.76 2.07
C MET A 318 -1.30 -10.66 2.91
N ASP A 319 -1.15 -11.91 2.48
CA ASP A 319 -0.10 -12.78 3.01
C ASP A 319 1.29 -12.18 2.74
N ARG A 320 2.21 -12.32 3.70
CA ARG A 320 3.61 -11.96 3.51
C ARG A 320 4.25 -12.80 2.42
N LEU A 321 5.19 -12.25 1.66
CA LEU A 321 5.92 -12.98 0.61
C LEU A 321 6.60 -14.26 1.14
N SER A 322 7.13 -14.22 2.36
CA SER A 322 7.75 -15.34 3.05
C SER A 322 6.83 -16.55 3.31
N ARG A 323 5.52 -16.42 3.07
CA ARG A 323 4.60 -17.57 3.09
C ARG A 323 4.83 -18.51 1.91
N CYS A 324 5.24 -17.96 0.77
CA CYS A 324 5.43 -18.69 -0.48
C CYS A 324 6.90 -18.95 -0.81
N PHE A 325 7.82 -18.12 -0.28
CA PHE A 325 9.20 -18.05 -0.71
C PHE A 325 10.19 -18.19 0.44
N ASP A 326 11.31 -18.86 0.19
CA ASP A 326 12.47 -18.84 1.09
C ASP A 326 13.31 -17.56 0.90
N ILE A 327 14.37 -17.41 1.68
CA ILE A 327 15.20 -16.19 1.68
C ILE A 327 15.88 -15.95 0.33
N ASP A 328 16.31 -16.99 -0.37
CA ASP A 328 16.99 -16.82 -1.67
C ASP A 328 15.99 -16.41 -2.76
N GLU A 329 14.80 -17.01 -2.75
CA GLU A 329 13.68 -16.58 -3.61
C GLU A 329 13.26 -15.12 -3.31
N LEU A 330 13.21 -14.73 -2.02
CA LEU A 330 12.90 -13.36 -1.61
C LEU A 330 13.92 -12.35 -2.11
N LYS A 331 15.22 -12.65 -2.11
CA LYS A 331 16.26 -11.78 -2.70
C LYS A 331 15.94 -11.45 -4.16
N ILE A 332 15.47 -12.43 -4.92
CA ILE A 332 15.09 -12.26 -6.34
C ILE A 332 13.78 -11.46 -6.47
N CYS A 333 12.79 -11.71 -5.60
CA CYS A 333 11.56 -10.90 -5.52
C CYS A 333 11.89 -9.41 -5.29
N PHE A 334 12.78 -9.11 -4.36
CA PHE A 334 13.19 -7.73 -4.07
C PHE A 334 14.01 -7.10 -5.19
N ALA A 335 14.83 -7.88 -5.92
CA ALA A 335 15.50 -7.39 -7.12
C ALA A 335 14.49 -6.92 -8.18
N PHE A 336 13.39 -7.66 -8.38
CA PHE A 336 12.30 -7.23 -9.24
C PHE A 336 11.59 -5.99 -8.69
N LEU A 337 11.07 -6.04 -7.46
CA LEU A 337 10.29 -4.95 -6.84
C LEU A 337 11.05 -3.62 -6.85
N LEU A 338 12.35 -3.65 -6.54
CA LEU A 338 13.20 -2.46 -6.47
C LEU A 338 13.78 -2.01 -7.82
N SER A 339 13.56 -2.76 -8.90
CA SER A 339 13.96 -2.36 -10.26
C SER A 339 12.78 -1.97 -11.17
N MET A 340 11.53 -2.24 -10.77
CA MET A 340 10.35 -1.79 -11.51
C MET A 340 10.15 -0.27 -11.42
N PRO A 341 9.51 0.38 -12.43
CA PRO A 341 9.07 1.77 -12.30
C PRO A 341 8.06 1.97 -11.17
N GLY A 342 7.68 3.21 -10.91
CA GLY A 342 6.79 3.55 -9.81
C GLY A 342 7.52 3.66 -8.47
N ALA A 343 6.81 3.91 -7.40
CA ALA A 343 7.36 3.91 -6.05
C ALA A 343 7.16 2.52 -5.42
N PRO A 344 8.22 1.82 -4.99
CA PRO A 344 8.09 0.59 -4.23
C PRO A 344 7.46 0.83 -2.86
N PHE A 345 6.55 -0.06 -2.45
CA PHE A 345 5.98 -0.09 -1.11
C PHE A 345 6.36 -1.40 -0.42
N ILE A 346 7.15 -1.30 0.63
CA ILE A 346 7.63 -2.46 1.38
C ILE A 346 6.92 -2.48 2.73
N TYR A 347 6.25 -3.59 3.01
CA TYR A 347 5.53 -3.78 4.26
C TYR A 347 6.52 -4.13 5.37
N TYR A 348 6.36 -3.53 6.57
CA TYR A 348 7.28 -3.75 7.69
C TYR A 348 7.52 -5.23 7.95
N GLY A 349 8.78 -5.59 8.14
CA GLY A 349 9.21 -6.96 8.39
C GLY A 349 9.40 -7.82 7.13
N ASP A 350 8.91 -7.42 5.94
CA ASP A 350 9.19 -8.15 4.71
C ASP A 350 10.68 -8.07 4.34
N GLU A 351 11.34 -6.95 4.68
CA GLU A 351 12.78 -6.73 4.45
C GLU A 351 13.69 -7.65 5.28
N ILE A 352 13.16 -8.24 6.34
CA ILE A 352 13.88 -9.28 7.13
C ILE A 352 13.32 -10.68 6.92
N GLY A 353 12.30 -10.84 6.07
CA GLY A 353 11.66 -12.13 5.80
C GLY A 353 10.75 -12.63 6.92
N MET A 354 10.08 -11.74 7.67
CA MET A 354 9.10 -12.14 8.69
C MET A 354 8.04 -13.05 8.11
N LYS A 355 7.69 -14.11 8.85
CA LYS A 355 6.71 -15.11 8.42
C LYS A 355 5.28 -14.64 8.61
N TYR A 356 4.40 -15.11 7.73
CA TYR A 356 2.96 -15.08 7.98
C TYR A 356 2.60 -16.13 9.04
N LEU A 357 1.93 -15.70 10.13
CA LEU A 357 1.56 -16.60 11.21
C LEU A 357 0.19 -17.23 10.95
N VAL A 358 0.13 -18.55 10.90
CA VAL A 358 -1.11 -19.31 10.68
C VAL A 358 -1.85 -19.57 11.98
N ASN A 359 -3.17 -19.85 11.89
CA ASN A 359 -4.02 -20.27 13.00
C ASN A 359 -4.11 -19.28 14.17
N LEU A 360 -3.89 -17.99 13.91
CA LEU A 360 -4.12 -16.96 14.92
C LEU A 360 -5.62 -16.70 15.10
N LYS A 361 -6.01 -16.38 16.33
CA LYS A 361 -7.33 -15.83 16.60
C LYS A 361 -7.48 -14.48 15.89
N SER A 362 -8.64 -14.26 15.25
CA SER A 362 -8.95 -12.97 14.63
C SER A 362 -8.90 -11.86 15.67
N VAL A 363 -8.19 -10.78 15.36
CA VAL A 363 -8.12 -9.55 16.15
C VAL A 363 -8.67 -8.41 15.30
N GLU A 364 -9.57 -7.62 15.87
CA GLU A 364 -10.12 -6.40 15.26
C GLU A 364 -10.53 -6.58 13.79
N GLY A 365 -11.39 -7.53 13.49
CA GLY A 365 -11.85 -7.79 12.13
C GLY A 365 -10.78 -8.32 11.17
N GLY A 366 -9.63 -8.76 11.67
CA GLY A 366 -8.52 -9.25 10.85
C GLY A 366 -8.81 -10.55 10.12
N TYR A 367 -9.61 -11.45 10.73
CA TYR A 367 -9.90 -12.77 10.18
C TYR A 367 -8.64 -13.47 9.66
N GLY A 368 -8.64 -13.97 8.41
CA GLY A 368 -7.47 -14.57 7.77
C GLY A 368 -6.29 -13.64 7.57
N ARG A 369 -6.46 -12.31 7.68
CA ARG A 369 -5.39 -11.30 7.54
C ARG A 369 -4.54 -11.13 8.80
N THR A 370 -5.02 -11.61 9.98
CA THR A 370 -4.34 -11.43 11.28
C THR A 370 -2.88 -11.92 11.25
N GLY A 371 -2.58 -12.98 10.49
CA GLY A 371 -1.24 -13.56 10.41
C GLY A 371 -0.17 -12.67 9.75
N SER A 372 -0.57 -11.72 8.91
CA SER A 372 0.35 -10.74 8.33
C SER A 372 0.61 -9.54 9.25
N ARG A 373 -0.19 -9.37 10.31
CA ARG A 373 -0.18 -8.23 11.23
C ARG A 373 0.61 -8.50 12.52
N SER A 374 1.46 -9.56 12.55
CA SER A 374 2.28 -9.92 13.71
C SER A 374 3.29 -8.82 14.06
N PRO A 375 3.68 -8.70 15.35
CA PRO A 375 4.62 -7.68 15.80
C PRO A 375 5.98 -7.77 15.13
N MET A 376 6.58 -6.58 14.86
CA MET A 376 7.92 -6.46 14.32
C MET A 376 8.96 -7.13 15.26
N GLN A 377 9.94 -7.78 14.68
CA GLN A 377 10.95 -8.55 15.37
C GLN A 377 12.29 -7.80 15.37
N TRP A 378 12.55 -7.02 16.44
CA TRP A 378 13.71 -6.14 16.51
C TRP A 378 14.98 -6.87 16.94
N ASP A 379 14.89 -7.72 17.97
CA ASP A 379 16.02 -8.42 18.57
C ASP A 379 15.62 -9.72 19.28
N ASP A 380 16.54 -10.30 20.03
CA ASP A 380 16.35 -11.58 20.74
C ASP A 380 15.84 -11.40 22.19
N THR A 381 15.50 -10.17 22.59
CA THR A 381 14.95 -9.91 23.93
C THR A 381 13.48 -10.33 24.03
N ALA A 382 12.88 -10.14 25.19
CA ALA A 382 11.47 -10.47 25.43
C ALA A 382 10.59 -9.82 24.34
N ASN A 383 9.57 -10.57 23.89
CA ASN A 383 8.66 -10.15 22.82
C ASN A 383 9.39 -9.66 21.54
N ALA A 384 10.56 -10.24 21.27
CA ALA A 384 11.39 -9.85 20.11
C ALA A 384 11.75 -8.35 20.07
N GLY A 385 11.88 -7.70 21.22
CA GLY A 385 12.14 -6.26 21.31
C GLY A 385 10.99 -5.35 20.89
N PHE A 386 9.80 -5.91 20.59
CA PHE A 386 8.61 -5.16 20.23
C PHE A 386 8.03 -4.40 21.43
N SER A 387 7.92 -5.07 22.57
CA SER A 387 7.23 -4.57 23.78
C SER A 387 7.86 -5.15 25.06
N SER A 388 7.84 -4.38 26.14
CA SER A 388 8.15 -4.86 27.48
C SER A 388 6.92 -5.33 28.28
N ALA A 389 5.74 -5.38 27.65
CA ALA A 389 4.53 -5.95 28.24
C ALA A 389 4.66 -7.44 28.52
N SER A 390 3.78 -7.98 29.39
CA SER A 390 3.60 -9.42 29.49
C SER A 390 3.13 -10.03 28.17
N PRO A 391 3.62 -11.22 27.76
CA PRO A 391 3.29 -11.82 26.46
C PRO A 391 1.78 -12.00 26.21
N GLU A 392 1.00 -12.21 27.26
CA GLU A 392 -0.47 -12.34 27.22
C GLU A 392 -1.20 -11.04 26.87
N ASN A 393 -0.55 -9.90 27.05
CA ASN A 393 -1.11 -8.57 26.78
C ASN A 393 -0.78 -8.07 25.37
N LEU A 394 0.03 -8.81 24.60
CA LEU A 394 0.37 -8.39 23.24
C LEU A 394 -0.87 -8.37 22.33
N TYR A 395 -0.99 -7.34 21.53
CA TYR A 395 -2.04 -7.18 20.52
C TYR A 395 -2.17 -8.41 19.61
N ILE A 396 -1.04 -8.91 19.11
CA ILE A 396 -0.90 -10.18 18.40
C ILE A 396 0.37 -10.86 18.95
N GLN A 397 0.37 -12.16 19.05
CA GLN A 397 1.50 -12.93 19.54
C GLN A 397 2.70 -12.83 18.58
N ILE A 398 3.90 -12.86 19.15
CA ILE A 398 5.17 -12.98 18.43
C ILE A 398 5.28 -14.36 17.76
N ASP A 399 6.01 -14.43 16.64
CA ASP A 399 6.40 -15.71 16.04
C ASP A 399 7.09 -16.58 17.07
N PRO A 400 6.55 -17.76 17.41
CA PRO A 400 7.13 -18.65 18.42
C PRO A 400 8.41 -19.37 17.97
N ASP A 401 8.76 -19.28 16.67
CA ASP A 401 9.99 -19.91 16.15
C ASP A 401 11.23 -19.27 16.80
N LYS A 402 12.06 -20.10 17.42
CA LYS A 402 13.31 -19.64 18.03
C LYS A 402 14.32 -19.10 17.01
N ASN A 403 14.20 -19.53 15.76
CA ASN A 403 15.02 -19.08 14.64
C ASN A 403 14.33 -18.00 13.80
N ARG A 404 13.30 -17.33 14.36
CA ARG A 404 12.63 -16.22 13.68
C ARG A 404 13.63 -15.14 13.27
N PRO A 405 13.45 -14.51 12.11
CA PRO A 405 14.32 -13.39 11.72
C PRO A 405 14.12 -12.21 12.67
N THR A 406 15.20 -11.54 13.03
CA THR A 406 15.17 -10.26 13.76
C THR A 406 16.01 -9.23 13.03
N VAL A 407 15.70 -7.95 13.24
CA VAL A 407 16.49 -6.86 12.68
C VAL A 407 17.95 -6.96 13.10
N LYS A 408 18.21 -7.21 14.41
CA LYS A 408 19.54 -7.36 14.94
C LYS A 408 20.34 -8.45 14.23
N ASN A 409 19.80 -9.66 14.15
CA ASN A 409 20.47 -10.78 13.52
C ASN A 409 20.65 -10.56 12.01
N SER A 410 19.70 -9.86 11.37
CA SER A 410 19.78 -9.51 9.95
C SER A 410 20.87 -8.47 9.66
N ILE A 411 21.11 -7.51 10.55
CA ILE A 411 22.21 -6.55 10.43
C ILE A 411 23.57 -7.24 10.58
N GLU A 412 23.70 -8.16 11.54
CA GLU A 412 24.96 -8.87 11.84
C GLU A 412 25.31 -9.90 10.75
N ASN A 413 24.33 -10.44 10.04
CA ASN A 413 24.56 -11.39 8.94
C ASN A 413 24.74 -10.65 7.60
N GLY A 414 25.97 -10.59 7.09
CA GLY A 414 26.28 -9.92 5.83
C GLY A 414 25.52 -10.44 4.59
N ASP A 415 25.03 -11.68 4.59
CA ASP A 415 24.25 -12.30 3.51
C ASP A 415 22.72 -12.33 3.80
N SER A 416 22.26 -11.52 4.74
CA SER A 416 20.84 -11.43 5.08
C SER A 416 20.00 -10.78 3.97
N LEU A 417 18.70 -11.07 3.99
CA LEU A 417 17.74 -10.38 3.12
C LEU A 417 17.77 -8.87 3.35
N LEU A 418 17.87 -8.40 4.60
CA LEU A 418 17.94 -6.97 4.93
C LEU A 418 19.13 -6.29 4.25
N ASN A 419 20.30 -6.90 4.29
CA ASN A 419 21.50 -6.33 3.65
C ASN A 419 21.38 -6.34 2.12
N GLU A 420 20.71 -7.33 1.55
CA GLU A 420 20.42 -7.36 0.12
C GLU A 420 19.41 -6.25 -0.27
N VAL A 421 18.35 -6.05 0.52
CA VAL A 421 17.38 -4.96 0.32
C VAL A 421 18.06 -3.59 0.41
N LYS A 422 18.90 -3.35 1.43
CA LYS A 422 19.70 -2.13 1.55
C LYS A 422 20.56 -1.86 0.32
N LYS A 423 21.24 -2.88 -0.20
CA LYS A 423 22.06 -2.81 -1.41
C LYS A 423 21.23 -2.43 -2.63
N LEU A 424 20.08 -3.09 -2.85
CA LEU A 424 19.18 -2.83 -3.96
C LEU A 424 18.58 -1.42 -3.90
N ILE A 425 18.17 -0.96 -2.72
CA ILE A 425 17.68 0.41 -2.49
C ILE A 425 18.75 1.43 -2.87
N LYS A 426 19.98 1.25 -2.39
CA LYS A 426 21.10 2.14 -2.70
C LYS A 426 21.39 2.20 -4.21
N ILE A 427 21.34 1.06 -4.90
CA ILE A 427 21.51 0.98 -6.35
C ILE A 427 20.37 1.76 -7.05
N ARG A 428 19.11 1.50 -6.69
CA ARG A 428 17.96 2.21 -7.23
C ARG A 428 18.08 3.73 -7.08
N GLN A 429 18.44 4.20 -5.90
CA GLN A 429 18.58 5.63 -5.61
C GLN A 429 19.72 6.28 -6.39
N SER A 430 20.78 5.53 -6.73
CA SER A 430 21.95 6.04 -7.44
C SER A 430 21.79 6.09 -8.96
N LEU A 431 20.76 5.47 -9.53
CA LEU A 431 20.58 5.29 -10.98
C LEU A 431 19.22 5.83 -11.44
N PRO A 432 19.18 6.99 -12.12
CA PRO A 432 17.93 7.58 -12.61
C PRO A 432 17.06 6.63 -13.42
N ALA A 433 17.67 5.74 -14.21
CA ALA A 433 16.95 4.72 -14.96
C ALA A 433 16.11 3.78 -14.09
N LEU A 434 16.53 3.51 -12.85
CA LEU A 434 15.82 2.63 -11.92
C LEU A 434 14.82 3.37 -11.01
N GLN A 435 14.85 4.70 -10.97
CA GLN A 435 13.94 5.51 -10.16
C GLN A 435 12.50 5.48 -10.69
N SER A 436 11.59 6.16 -9.99
CA SER A 436 10.13 6.06 -10.20
C SER A 436 9.70 6.36 -11.63
N GLY A 437 10.26 7.41 -12.25
CA GLY A 437 9.92 7.87 -13.60
C GLY A 437 10.72 7.23 -14.72
N GLY A 438 11.67 6.34 -14.42
CA GLY A 438 12.45 5.65 -15.47
C GLY A 438 11.55 4.78 -16.36
N LYS A 439 11.80 4.81 -17.68
CA LYS A 439 11.01 4.04 -18.65
C LYS A 439 11.31 2.54 -18.54
N ILE A 440 10.37 1.72 -18.96
CA ILE A 440 10.52 0.25 -19.02
C ILE A 440 10.13 -0.28 -20.40
N ASP A 441 10.90 -1.26 -20.87
CA ASP A 441 10.62 -2.03 -22.08
C ASP A 441 10.90 -3.51 -21.78
N PHE A 442 9.88 -4.37 -21.86
CA PHE A 442 10.02 -5.80 -21.64
C PHE A 442 10.60 -6.46 -22.89
N VAL A 443 11.80 -6.99 -22.77
CA VAL A 443 12.55 -7.60 -23.87
C VAL A 443 12.45 -9.12 -23.92
N PHE A 444 12.05 -9.75 -22.81
CA PHE A 444 11.78 -11.18 -22.73
C PHE A 444 10.76 -11.49 -21.62
N SER A 445 9.56 -11.92 -22.00
CA SER A 445 8.43 -12.17 -21.08
C SER A 445 7.42 -13.17 -21.67
N ASN A 446 7.91 -14.24 -22.32
CA ASN A 446 7.05 -15.22 -22.99
C ASN A 446 6.31 -16.10 -21.98
N GLU A 447 5.15 -16.65 -22.39
CA GLU A 447 4.38 -17.56 -21.57
C GLU A 447 5.18 -18.80 -21.16
N ASN A 448 5.14 -19.15 -19.87
CA ASN A 448 5.78 -20.32 -19.28
C ASN A 448 7.28 -20.46 -19.59
N VAL A 449 7.96 -19.34 -19.85
CA VAL A 449 9.38 -19.31 -20.18
C VAL A 449 10.11 -18.35 -19.23
N TYR A 450 11.26 -18.77 -18.75
CA TYR A 450 12.18 -17.98 -17.95
C TYR A 450 13.38 -17.55 -18.82
N PRO A 451 14.09 -16.47 -18.47
CA PRO A 451 13.82 -15.53 -17.38
C PRO A 451 12.76 -14.48 -17.76
N LEU A 452 12.42 -13.60 -16.83
CA LEU A 452 11.81 -12.30 -17.15
C LEU A 452 12.93 -11.29 -17.36
N ALA A 453 12.91 -10.54 -18.47
CA ALA A 453 13.90 -9.51 -18.72
C ALA A 453 13.29 -8.24 -19.31
N TYR A 454 13.79 -7.10 -18.85
CA TYR A 454 13.36 -5.78 -19.29
C TYR A 454 14.51 -4.77 -19.23
N VAL A 455 14.40 -3.73 -20.05
CA VAL A 455 15.32 -2.60 -20.05
C VAL A 455 14.67 -1.43 -19.31
N ARG A 456 15.37 -0.91 -18.32
CA ARG A 456 15.05 0.37 -17.69
C ARG A 456 15.88 1.46 -18.32
N SER A 457 15.25 2.58 -18.67
CA SER A 457 15.92 3.68 -19.37
C SER A 457 15.73 5.01 -18.63
N GLY A 458 16.83 5.70 -18.39
CA GLY A 458 16.90 7.10 -18.00
C GLY A 458 17.33 7.97 -19.20
N GLU A 459 17.65 9.25 -18.95
CA GLU A 459 18.08 10.17 -20.01
C GLU A 459 19.38 9.72 -20.68
N ASN A 460 20.37 9.24 -19.92
CA ASN A 460 21.71 8.95 -20.39
C ASN A 460 22.18 7.52 -20.07
N GLU A 461 21.28 6.65 -19.67
CA GLU A 461 21.65 5.28 -19.30
C GLU A 461 20.53 4.28 -19.60
N LYS A 462 20.95 3.05 -19.89
CA LYS A 462 20.05 1.89 -20.04
C LYS A 462 20.56 0.74 -19.18
N ILE A 463 19.66 0.13 -18.45
CA ILE A 463 19.94 -0.99 -17.55
C ILE A 463 19.09 -2.18 -17.98
N LEU A 464 19.73 -3.25 -18.42
CA LEU A 464 19.07 -4.53 -18.61
C LEU A 464 18.90 -5.18 -17.23
N VAL A 465 17.68 -5.51 -16.87
CA VAL A 465 17.32 -6.29 -15.69
C VAL A 465 16.94 -7.69 -16.15
N VAL A 466 17.57 -8.71 -15.56
CA VAL A 466 17.31 -10.12 -15.83
C VAL A 466 16.91 -10.79 -14.52
N ILE A 467 15.78 -11.49 -14.51
CA ILE A 467 15.20 -12.14 -13.33
C ILE A 467 14.91 -13.61 -13.66
N ASN A 468 15.72 -14.52 -13.14
CA ASN A 468 15.53 -15.97 -13.27
C ASN A 468 15.31 -16.62 -11.89
N PRO A 469 14.06 -16.68 -11.40
CA PRO A 469 13.78 -17.37 -10.13
C PRO A 469 13.76 -18.90 -10.26
N SER A 470 13.77 -19.47 -11.47
CA SER A 470 13.64 -20.91 -11.69
C SER A 470 14.88 -21.71 -11.27
N ASP A 471 14.74 -23.02 -11.18
CA ASP A 471 15.81 -23.98 -10.90
C ASP A 471 16.60 -24.39 -12.15
N LYS A 472 16.42 -23.66 -13.29
CA LYS A 472 17.03 -23.97 -14.59
C LYS A 472 17.91 -22.85 -15.10
N GLU A 473 18.95 -23.24 -15.85
CA GLU A 473 19.66 -22.32 -16.72
C GLU A 473 18.72 -21.89 -17.86
N CYS A 474 18.68 -20.60 -18.13
CA CYS A 474 17.84 -20.00 -19.17
C CYS A 474 18.69 -19.09 -20.05
N GLU A 475 18.30 -18.99 -21.33
CA GLU A 475 18.99 -18.15 -22.30
C GLU A 475 18.03 -17.49 -23.28
N PHE A 476 18.42 -16.29 -23.77
CA PHE A 476 17.71 -15.61 -24.85
C PHE A 476 18.66 -14.71 -25.62
N LYS A 477 18.28 -14.39 -26.90
CA LYS A 477 19.02 -13.47 -27.73
C LYS A 477 18.71 -12.03 -27.31
N PHE A 478 19.76 -11.23 -27.21
CA PHE A 478 19.65 -9.81 -26.90
C PHE A 478 20.82 -9.07 -27.54
N ASP A 479 20.54 -8.43 -28.67
CA ASP A 479 21.57 -7.77 -29.52
C ASP A 479 22.00 -6.43 -28.89
N ASN A 480 22.80 -6.51 -27.84
CA ASN A 480 23.43 -5.37 -27.18
C ASN A 480 24.72 -5.82 -26.50
N ASP A 481 25.55 -4.87 -26.13
CA ASP A 481 26.80 -5.11 -25.44
C ASP A 481 26.67 -4.68 -23.95
N GLU A 482 27.30 -5.46 -23.09
CA GLU A 482 27.53 -5.13 -21.70
C GLU A 482 28.58 -4.00 -21.59
N ASP A 483 28.26 -2.95 -20.80
CA ASP A 483 29.24 -2.00 -20.29
C ASP A 483 29.73 -2.44 -18.90
N LYS A 484 28.80 -2.69 -17.98
CA LYS A 484 29.13 -3.06 -16.61
C LYS A 484 27.99 -3.79 -15.91
N VAL A 485 28.31 -4.86 -15.20
CA VAL A 485 27.41 -5.46 -14.20
C VAL A 485 27.36 -4.56 -12.96
N ILE A 486 26.18 -4.01 -12.64
CA ILE A 486 25.95 -3.12 -11.51
C ILE A 486 25.55 -3.91 -10.28
N TYR A 487 24.70 -4.90 -10.49
CA TYR A 487 24.18 -5.78 -9.46
C TYR A 487 24.11 -7.20 -9.97
N GLN A 488 24.39 -8.14 -9.08
CA GLN A 488 24.24 -9.57 -9.37
C GLN A 488 23.99 -10.35 -8.08
N ASN A 489 22.98 -11.21 -8.14
CA ASN A 489 22.72 -12.30 -7.22
C ASN A 489 22.64 -13.58 -8.07
N GLY A 490 23.40 -14.63 -7.73
CA GLY A 490 23.63 -15.76 -8.65
C GLY A 490 24.51 -15.37 -9.83
N ASN A 491 24.33 -15.99 -10.99
CA ASN A 491 25.18 -15.73 -12.17
C ASN A 491 24.35 -15.44 -13.42
N VAL A 492 24.55 -14.25 -13.99
CA VAL A 492 23.98 -13.81 -15.27
C VAL A 492 25.09 -13.22 -16.11
N SER A 493 25.12 -13.51 -17.40
CA SER A 493 26.09 -12.93 -18.34
C SER A 493 25.41 -12.48 -19.63
N LEU A 494 25.89 -11.36 -20.19
CA LEU A 494 25.55 -10.89 -21.53
C LEU A 494 26.81 -10.91 -22.39
N LYS A 495 26.87 -11.84 -23.35
CA LYS A 495 28.05 -12.00 -24.24
C LYS A 495 27.60 -12.42 -25.64
N ASN A 496 28.22 -11.81 -26.65
CA ASN A 496 27.99 -12.15 -28.08
C ASN A 496 26.50 -12.12 -28.48
N GLY A 497 25.76 -11.10 -28.03
CA GLY A 497 24.33 -10.96 -28.36
C GLY A 497 23.42 -11.99 -27.66
N LYS A 498 23.87 -12.60 -26.55
CA LYS A 498 23.14 -13.63 -25.81
C LYS A 498 23.22 -13.39 -24.30
N VAL A 499 22.07 -13.44 -23.66
CA VAL A 499 21.97 -13.49 -22.18
C VAL A 499 21.89 -14.93 -21.75
N ILE A 500 22.70 -15.32 -20.75
CA ILE A 500 22.63 -16.60 -20.06
C ILE A 500 22.43 -16.31 -18.57
N SER A 501 21.40 -16.89 -17.95
CA SER A 501 21.10 -16.78 -16.53
C SER A 501 21.07 -18.17 -15.88
N LEU A 502 21.90 -18.38 -14.87
CA LEU A 502 21.90 -19.61 -14.09
C LEU A 502 20.67 -19.70 -13.18
N PRO A 503 20.35 -20.88 -12.63
CA PRO A 503 19.27 -21.02 -11.65
C PRO A 503 19.33 -19.99 -10.53
N GLN A 504 18.17 -19.51 -10.07
CA GLN A 504 18.06 -18.61 -8.91
C GLN A 504 18.97 -17.39 -9.03
N SER A 505 18.84 -16.63 -10.15
CA SER A 505 19.72 -15.49 -10.40
C SER A 505 18.97 -14.23 -10.82
N ALA A 506 19.54 -13.08 -10.45
CA ALA A 506 19.09 -11.76 -10.90
C ALA A 506 20.31 -10.86 -11.18
N ALA A 507 20.24 -10.01 -12.20
CA ALA A 507 21.28 -9.03 -12.47
C ALA A 507 20.75 -7.73 -13.07
N PHE A 508 21.47 -6.64 -12.79
CA PHE A 508 21.30 -5.34 -13.41
C PHE A 508 22.59 -5.04 -14.20
N ILE A 509 22.47 -4.97 -15.50
CA ILE A 509 23.59 -4.81 -16.43
C ILE A 509 23.43 -3.47 -17.16
N LYS A 510 24.39 -2.56 -16.97
CA LYS A 510 24.45 -1.34 -17.75
C LYS A 510 24.84 -1.67 -19.19
N LEU A 511 24.08 -1.14 -20.13
CA LEU A 511 24.30 -1.31 -21.58
C LEU A 511 25.18 -0.17 -22.13
N LYS A 512 25.92 -0.46 -23.20
CA LYS A 512 26.71 0.54 -23.92
C LYS A 512 25.85 1.54 -24.65
#